data_49e751548b8fd54de2f48457526ce7bc
#
_entry.id   49e751548b8fd54de2f48457526ce7bc
#
_cell.length_a   1.000
_cell.length_b   1.000
_cell.length_c   1.000
_cell.angle_alpha   90.00
_cell.angle_beta   90.00
_cell.angle_gamma   90.00
#
_symmetry.space_group_name_H-M   'P 1'
#
loop_
_entity.id
_entity.type
_entity.pdbx_description
1 polymer ?
#
loop_
_entity_poly.entity_id
_entity_poly.type
_entity_poly.pdbx_seq_one_letter_code
_entity_poly.pdbx_strand_id
1 'polypeptide(L)'
;MITAVTLAELAVGPLVTSDEGERARRQAHLQQAEADFSPLPFNADAARAFGQVSVFVRRSGRKTAARAYDAMIAAIALANGLPVYTCNPDDFSGIDGLEVVAVPVPV
;
A
#
# COMPACT_ATOMS: atom_id res chain seq x y z
N MET A 1 1.56 10.16 1.29
CA MET A 1 0.33 9.87 0.52
C MET A 1 -0.36 8.64 1.05
N ILE A 2 -1.64 8.55 0.83
CA ILE A 2 -2.39 7.31 1.03
C ILE A 2 -2.99 6.89 -0.32
N THR A 3 -3.02 5.58 -0.60
CA THR A 3 -3.66 5.06 -1.81
C THR A 3 -5.03 4.49 -1.51
N ALA A 4 -5.87 4.35 -2.54
CA ALA A 4 -7.15 3.67 -2.40
C ALA A 4 -6.98 2.21 -1.96
N VAL A 5 -5.88 1.55 -2.35
CA VAL A 5 -5.55 0.18 -1.92
C VAL A 5 -5.24 0.15 -0.43
N THR A 6 -4.46 1.11 0.07
CA THR A 6 -4.17 1.23 1.51
C THR A 6 -5.46 1.47 2.31
N LEU A 7 -6.35 2.34 1.81
CA LEU A 7 -7.63 2.58 2.44
C LEU A 7 -8.49 1.29 2.48
N ALA A 8 -8.48 0.52 1.39
CA ALA A 8 -9.19 -0.76 1.33
C ALA A 8 -8.65 -1.75 2.38
N GLU A 9 -7.34 -1.83 2.56
CA GLU A 9 -6.74 -2.67 3.59
C GLU A 9 -7.16 -2.22 5.00
N LEU A 10 -7.15 -0.90 5.25
CA LEU A 10 -7.61 -0.35 6.53
C LEU A 10 -9.09 -0.66 6.79
N ALA A 11 -9.91 -0.65 5.75
CA ALA A 11 -11.35 -0.94 5.86
C ALA A 11 -11.64 -2.38 6.25
N VAL A 12 -10.75 -3.32 5.94
CA VAL A 12 -10.87 -4.72 6.35
C VAL A 12 -10.61 -4.89 7.85
N GLY A 13 -9.73 -4.09 8.43
CA GLY A 13 -9.29 -4.23 9.82
C GLY A 13 -10.41 -4.38 10.85
N PRO A 14 -11.41 -3.47 10.90
CA PRO A 14 -12.51 -3.59 11.86
C PRO A 14 -13.37 -4.84 11.69
N LEU A 15 -13.42 -5.39 10.47
CA LEU A 15 -14.30 -6.50 10.13
C LEU A 15 -13.73 -7.86 10.49
N VAL A 16 -12.41 -7.97 10.68
CA VAL A 16 -11.72 -9.25 10.90
C VAL A 16 -11.33 -9.50 12.35
N THR A 17 -11.61 -8.57 13.25
CA THR A 17 -11.35 -8.76 14.68
C THR A 17 -12.64 -9.03 15.44
N SER A 18 -12.58 -9.94 16.41
CA SER A 18 -13.68 -10.21 17.32
C SER A 18 -13.61 -9.39 18.61
N ASP A 19 -12.49 -8.70 18.86
CA ASP A 19 -12.30 -7.83 20.02
C ASP A 19 -12.92 -6.45 19.74
N GLU A 20 -13.93 -6.07 20.53
CA GLU A 20 -14.62 -4.79 20.32
C GLU A 20 -13.72 -3.58 20.57
N GLY A 21 -12.80 -3.65 21.52
CA GLY A 21 -11.84 -2.57 21.76
C GLY A 21 -10.90 -2.39 20.58
N GLU A 22 -10.41 -3.49 20.01
CA GLU A 22 -9.57 -3.46 18.82
C GLU A 22 -10.35 -2.98 17.60
N ARG A 23 -11.59 -3.41 17.45
CA ARG A 23 -12.47 -2.95 16.37
C ARG A 23 -12.66 -1.44 16.42
N ALA A 24 -12.90 -0.89 17.60
CA ALA A 24 -13.07 0.55 17.78
C ALA A 24 -11.79 1.31 17.41
N ARG A 25 -10.61 0.82 17.79
CA ARG A 25 -9.33 1.42 17.42
C ARG A 25 -9.11 1.40 15.90
N ARG A 26 -9.37 0.27 15.26
CA ARG A 26 -9.22 0.13 13.80
C ARG A 26 -10.21 0.99 13.03
N GLN A 27 -11.45 1.09 13.53
CA GLN A 27 -12.46 1.97 12.95
C GLN A 27 -12.07 3.44 13.07
N ALA A 28 -11.57 3.86 14.24
CA ALA A 28 -11.09 5.22 14.45
C ALA A 28 -9.90 5.54 13.54
N HIS A 29 -8.98 4.58 13.35
CA HIS A 29 -7.82 4.74 12.46
C HIS A 29 -8.26 4.91 11.00
N LEU A 30 -9.22 4.10 10.55
CA LEU A 30 -9.80 4.23 9.21
C LEU A 30 -10.43 5.62 9.00
N GLN A 31 -11.25 6.06 9.95
CA GLN A 31 -11.91 7.36 9.88
C GLN A 31 -10.90 8.52 9.87
N GLN A 32 -9.84 8.40 10.66
CA GLN A 32 -8.78 9.40 10.68
C GLN A 32 -8.05 9.49 9.33
N ALA A 33 -7.76 8.34 8.72
CA ALA A 33 -7.13 8.30 7.41
C ALA A 33 -8.02 8.95 6.34
N GLU A 34 -9.33 8.68 6.37
CA GLU A 34 -10.28 9.29 5.44
C GLU A 34 -10.41 10.79 5.63
N ALA A 35 -10.29 11.27 6.88
CA ALA A 35 -10.37 12.70 7.20
C ALA A 35 -9.12 13.47 6.77
N ASP A 36 -7.94 12.86 6.92
CA ASP A 36 -6.67 13.54 6.72
C ASP A 36 -6.14 13.46 5.28
N PHE A 37 -6.58 12.47 4.50
CA PHE A 37 -6.02 12.20 3.18
C PHE A 37 -7.11 12.01 2.13
N SER A 38 -6.83 12.48 0.92
CA SER A 38 -7.59 12.10 -0.27
C SER A 38 -6.88 10.91 -0.91
N PRO A 39 -7.48 9.70 -0.90
CA PRO A 39 -6.80 8.52 -1.41
C PRO A 39 -6.52 8.63 -2.91
N LEU A 40 -5.31 8.29 -3.32
CA LEU A 40 -4.94 8.22 -4.72
C LEU A 40 -5.54 6.96 -5.35
N PRO A 41 -6.24 7.09 -6.49
CA PRO A 41 -6.93 5.95 -7.09
C PRO A 41 -5.99 5.02 -7.83
N PHE A 42 -6.40 3.77 -7.97
CA PHE A 42 -5.82 2.84 -8.91
C PHE A 42 -6.52 3.04 -10.26
N ASN A 43 -6.01 3.99 -11.02
CA ASN A 43 -6.55 4.38 -12.32
C ASN A 43 -5.82 3.69 -13.49
N ALA A 44 -6.10 4.13 -14.72
CA ALA A 44 -5.48 3.53 -15.91
C ALA A 44 -3.96 3.68 -15.93
N ASP A 45 -3.43 4.82 -15.47
CA ASP A 45 -1.98 5.02 -15.38
C ASP A 45 -1.34 4.08 -14.37
N ALA A 46 -1.97 3.91 -13.21
CA ALA A 46 -1.52 2.95 -12.21
C ALA A 46 -1.62 1.51 -12.73
N ALA A 47 -2.66 1.18 -13.49
CA ALA A 47 -2.79 -0.15 -14.10
C ALA A 47 -1.65 -0.45 -15.07
N ARG A 48 -1.26 0.53 -15.88
CA ARG A 48 -0.11 0.38 -16.78
C ARG A 48 1.20 0.20 -16.01
N ALA A 49 1.41 1.01 -14.98
CA ALA A 49 2.59 0.89 -14.10
C ALA A 49 2.61 -0.47 -13.38
N PHE A 50 1.46 -0.98 -13.00
CA PHE A 50 1.33 -2.29 -12.35
C PHE A 50 1.91 -3.43 -13.20
N GLY A 51 1.73 -3.38 -14.52
CA GLY A 51 2.31 -4.37 -15.41
C GLY A 51 3.84 -4.45 -15.27
N GLN A 52 4.52 -3.30 -15.24
CA GLN A 52 5.96 -3.21 -15.06
C GLN A 52 6.38 -3.65 -13.67
N VAL A 53 5.69 -3.20 -12.63
CA VAL A 53 5.96 -3.58 -11.23
C VAL A 53 5.87 -5.10 -11.07
N SER A 54 4.85 -5.73 -11.65
CA SER A 54 4.65 -7.18 -11.57
C SER A 54 5.82 -7.96 -12.16
N VAL A 55 6.43 -7.46 -13.23
CA VAL A 55 7.61 -8.08 -13.84
C VAL A 55 8.79 -8.04 -12.86
N PHE A 56 9.04 -6.91 -12.20
CA PHE A 56 10.10 -6.81 -11.19
C PHE A 56 9.86 -7.73 -10.01
N VAL A 57 8.64 -7.83 -9.52
CA VAL A 57 8.27 -8.72 -8.42
C VAL A 57 8.55 -10.18 -8.79
N ARG A 58 8.17 -10.60 -9.99
CA ARG A 58 8.43 -11.96 -10.49
C ARG A 58 9.92 -12.26 -10.60
N ARG A 59 10.71 -11.32 -11.14
CA ARG A 59 12.16 -11.48 -11.29
C ARG A 59 12.89 -11.60 -9.97
N SER A 60 12.36 -11.00 -8.89
CA SER A 60 12.92 -11.10 -7.56
C SER A 60 12.59 -12.44 -6.87
N GLY A 61 11.82 -13.32 -7.51
CA GLY A 61 11.41 -14.61 -6.94
C GLY A 61 10.25 -14.51 -5.95
N ARG A 62 9.65 -13.33 -5.79
CA ARG A 62 8.50 -13.15 -4.90
C ARG A 62 7.22 -13.67 -5.55
N LYS A 63 6.34 -14.23 -4.74
CA LYS A 63 5.02 -14.65 -5.21
C LYS A 63 4.15 -13.43 -5.47
N THR A 64 3.74 -13.24 -6.73
CA THR A 64 2.94 -12.09 -7.15
C THR A 64 1.63 -12.00 -6.38
N ALA A 65 0.95 -13.13 -6.13
CA ALA A 65 -0.32 -13.15 -5.41
C ALA A 65 -0.17 -12.63 -3.98
N ALA A 66 0.92 -13.02 -3.28
CA ALA A 66 1.17 -12.58 -1.90
C ALA A 66 1.57 -11.11 -1.81
N ARG A 67 2.04 -10.52 -2.92
CA ARG A 67 2.52 -9.14 -2.97
C ARG A 67 1.64 -8.23 -3.82
N ALA A 68 0.44 -8.69 -4.17
CA ALA A 68 -0.44 -7.96 -5.09
C ALA A 68 -0.77 -6.55 -4.58
N TYR A 69 -1.11 -6.40 -3.30
CA TYR A 69 -1.45 -5.09 -2.74
C TYR A 69 -0.23 -4.16 -2.70
N ASP A 70 0.93 -4.67 -2.33
CA ASP A 70 2.17 -3.89 -2.34
C ASP A 70 2.51 -3.44 -3.76
N ALA A 71 2.34 -4.33 -4.74
CA ALA A 71 2.56 -4.01 -6.14
C ALA A 71 1.58 -2.93 -6.65
N MET A 72 0.33 -2.97 -6.22
CA MET A 72 -0.67 -1.95 -6.57
C MET A 72 -0.34 -0.59 -5.94
N ILE A 73 0.10 -0.58 -4.69
CA ILE A 73 0.55 0.65 -4.01
C ILE A 73 1.75 1.24 -4.73
N ALA A 74 2.74 0.40 -5.07
CA ALA A 74 3.92 0.83 -5.83
C ALA A 74 3.54 1.40 -7.19
N ALA A 75 2.59 0.79 -7.89
CA ALA A 75 2.12 1.25 -9.18
C ALA A 75 1.46 2.63 -9.11
N ILE A 76 0.66 2.87 -8.07
CA ILE A 76 0.05 4.18 -7.84
C ILE A 76 1.13 5.23 -7.57
N ALA A 77 2.12 4.89 -6.74
CA ALA A 77 3.23 5.80 -6.43
C ALA A 77 4.02 6.16 -7.69
N LEU A 78 4.37 5.18 -8.50
CA LEU A 78 5.09 5.41 -9.76
C LEU A 78 4.29 6.27 -10.72
N ALA A 79 3.00 6.00 -10.88
CA ALA A 79 2.13 6.75 -11.78
C ALA A 79 2.01 8.22 -11.38
N ASN A 80 2.17 8.53 -10.09
CA ASN A 80 2.06 9.88 -9.55
C ASN A 80 3.43 10.54 -9.27
N GLY A 81 4.53 9.85 -9.54
CA GLY A 81 5.88 10.37 -9.26
C GLY A 81 6.15 10.59 -7.77
N LEU A 82 5.59 9.76 -6.91
CA LEU A 82 5.67 9.88 -5.46
C LEU A 82 6.46 8.72 -4.85
N PRO A 83 7.15 8.96 -3.72
CA PRO A 83 7.80 7.88 -2.97
C PRO A 83 6.80 7.07 -2.17
N VAL A 84 7.20 5.84 -1.82
CA VAL A 84 6.49 5.01 -0.84
C VAL A 84 7.20 5.10 0.50
N TYR A 85 6.47 5.45 1.54
CA TYR A 85 6.93 5.43 2.93
C TYR A 85 6.43 4.16 3.59
N THR A 86 7.35 3.35 4.12
CA THR A 86 6.99 2.03 4.65
C THR A 86 7.87 1.63 5.82
N CYS A 87 7.29 0.86 6.76
CA CYS A 87 8.03 0.21 7.84
C CYS A 87 8.77 -1.04 7.32
N ASN A 88 8.41 -1.55 6.14
CA ASN A 88 8.95 -2.76 5.54
C ASN A 88 9.52 -2.46 4.15
N PRO A 89 10.66 -1.74 4.05
CA PRO A 89 11.19 -1.31 2.76
C PRO A 89 11.54 -2.47 1.83
N ASP A 90 11.86 -3.64 2.37
CA ASP A 90 12.19 -4.82 1.56
C ASP A 90 11.00 -5.30 0.71
N ASP A 91 9.77 -5.01 1.13
CA ASP A 91 8.56 -5.37 0.37
C ASP A 91 8.48 -4.62 -0.96
N PHE A 92 9.19 -3.50 -1.07
CA PHE A 92 9.19 -2.63 -2.25
C PHE A 92 10.55 -2.57 -2.95
N SER A 93 11.53 -3.35 -2.49
CA SER A 93 12.89 -3.32 -3.06
C SER A 93 12.91 -3.92 -4.46
N GLY A 94 13.83 -3.41 -5.29
CA GLY A 94 14.03 -3.94 -6.64
C GLY A 94 13.04 -3.44 -7.68
N ILE A 95 12.14 -2.53 -7.33
CA ILE A 95 11.20 -1.92 -8.29
C ILE A 95 11.87 -0.70 -8.90
N ASP A 96 12.15 -0.77 -10.19
CA ASP A 96 12.86 0.30 -10.90
C ASP A 96 12.03 1.59 -10.92
N GLY A 97 12.70 2.70 -10.64
CA GLY A 97 12.08 4.02 -10.62
C GLY A 97 11.29 4.36 -9.37
N LEU A 98 11.14 3.42 -8.45
CA LEU A 98 10.40 3.66 -7.21
C LEU A 98 11.36 4.12 -6.10
N GLU A 99 11.06 5.29 -5.52
CA GLU A 99 11.72 5.74 -4.30
C GLU A 99 11.03 5.15 -3.09
N VAL A 100 11.80 4.46 -2.26
CA VAL A 100 11.30 3.82 -1.03
C VAL A 100 11.96 4.50 0.17
N VAL A 101 11.14 5.02 1.07
CA VAL A 101 11.61 5.67 2.30
C VAL A 101 11.21 4.81 3.49
N ALA A 102 12.22 4.30 4.20
CA ALA A 102 11.99 3.52 5.40
C ALA A 102 11.56 4.46 6.55
N VAL A 103 10.50 4.06 7.25
CA VAL A 103 10.05 4.76 8.45
C VAL A 103 10.16 3.84 9.65
N PRO A 104 10.41 4.38 10.87
CA PRO A 104 10.51 3.56 12.06
C PRO A 104 9.20 2.83 12.35
N VAL A 105 9.31 1.59 12.84
CA VAL A 105 8.13 0.87 13.34
C VAL A 105 7.68 1.57 14.62
N PRO A 106 6.38 1.90 14.74
CA PRO A 106 5.85 2.48 15.98
C PRO A 106 6.02 1.50 17.14
N VAL A 107 6.49 2.01 18.26
CA VAL A 107 6.73 1.19 19.46
C VAL A 107 5.51 1.23 20.36
#